data_f65bcc98b1225d04cfcd53c0dc89a96b
#
_entry.id   f65bcc98b1225d04cfcd53c0dc89a96b
#
_cell.length_a   1.000
_cell.length_b   1.000
_cell.length_c   1.000
_cell.angle_alpha   90.00
_cell.angle_beta   90.00
_cell.angle_gamma   90.00
#
_symmetry.space_group_name_H-M   'P 1'
#
loop_
_entity.id
_entity.type
_entity.pdbx_description
1 polymer ?
#
loop_
_entity_poly.entity_id
_entity_poly.type
_entity_poly.pdbx_seq_one_letter_code
_entity_poly.pdbx_strand_id
1 'polypeptide(L)'
;GGNAALYLLDGLRATDRTNAWVNDVNAAKTYEPHNITLAMPVGGAASFYADWQGPATYDLENPVNYKWETFLTSELPGYLERNFGVARNNNSIAGLSMGAGAALTLAAKHPNQFRQALSYSGFLTTTVPGAQTMMRFAMLDAGGFNINAMYGSLFNPKRFQNDPLLLIPKLRNTNLYISAASGVPGAGDSHYLPEHQAAGAALEFGSNITTRVW
;
A
#
# COMPACT_ATOMS: atom_id res chain seq x y z
N GLY A 1 18.76 9.82 -12.42
CA GLY A 1 17.68 8.96 -12.85
C GLY A 1 17.04 9.46 -14.12
N GLY A 2 16.26 8.62 -14.79
CA GLY A 2 15.46 9.02 -15.95
C GLY A 2 14.25 9.86 -15.53
N ASN A 3 13.44 10.24 -16.53
CA ASN A 3 12.24 11.04 -16.32
C ASN A 3 11.03 10.24 -15.79
N ALA A 4 11.15 8.92 -15.63
CA ALA A 4 10.14 8.05 -15.01
C ALA A 4 10.52 7.69 -13.58
N ALA A 5 9.50 7.52 -12.73
CA ALA A 5 9.67 7.07 -11.35
C ALA A 5 8.93 5.77 -11.07
N LEU A 6 9.47 5.01 -10.14
CA LEU A 6 8.82 3.90 -9.46
C LEU A 6 8.53 4.33 -8.02
N TYR A 7 7.25 4.41 -7.68
CA TYR A 7 6.78 4.70 -6.33
C TYR A 7 6.69 3.39 -5.56
N LEU A 8 7.37 3.31 -4.42
CA LEU A 8 7.47 2.08 -3.62
C LEU A 8 6.78 2.27 -2.26
N LEU A 9 5.63 1.65 -2.11
CA LEU A 9 4.77 1.77 -0.92
C LEU A 9 5.05 0.66 0.08
N ASP A 10 5.13 1.04 1.34
CA ASP A 10 5.45 0.17 2.47
C ASP A 10 4.23 -0.60 3.01
N GLY A 11 4.47 -1.49 3.97
CA GLY A 11 3.44 -2.27 4.64
C GLY A 11 2.74 -1.53 5.79
N LEU A 12 1.89 -2.26 6.52
CA LEU A 12 1.03 -1.72 7.58
C LEU A 12 1.80 -0.99 8.69
N ARG A 13 3.00 -1.46 9.02
CA ARG A 13 3.85 -0.93 10.09
C ARG A 13 4.94 0.02 9.57
N ALA A 14 4.67 0.71 8.49
CA ALA A 14 5.58 1.71 7.93
C ALA A 14 6.09 2.68 9.00
N THR A 15 7.40 2.93 9.03
CA THR A 15 8.03 3.79 10.01
C THR A 15 8.31 5.18 9.44
N ASP A 16 8.48 6.17 10.31
CA ASP A 16 8.84 7.54 9.90
C ASP A 16 10.31 7.71 9.52
N ARG A 17 11.12 6.66 9.70
CA ARG A 17 12.57 6.74 9.52
C ARG A 17 13.06 6.11 8.23
N THR A 18 12.39 5.07 7.77
CA THR A 18 12.86 4.28 6.64
C THR A 18 11.71 3.54 5.96
N ASN A 19 11.97 3.04 4.77
CA ASN A 19 11.04 2.29 3.96
C ASN A 19 11.57 0.86 3.78
N ALA A 20 10.71 -0.15 3.87
CA ALA A 20 11.10 -1.56 3.78
C ALA A 20 11.80 -1.91 2.45
N TRP A 21 11.49 -1.22 1.37
CA TRP A 21 12.17 -1.39 0.09
C TRP A 21 13.65 -0.99 0.13
N VAL A 22 14.04 -0.13 1.07
CA VAL A 22 15.46 0.19 1.33
C VAL A 22 16.10 -0.89 2.19
N ASN A 23 15.47 -1.21 3.33
CA ASN A 23 16.10 -2.03 4.37
C ASN A 23 16.09 -3.51 4.04
N ASP A 24 14.96 -4.02 3.55
CA ASP A 24 14.75 -5.46 3.45
C ASP A 24 15.16 -6.01 2.10
N VAL A 25 15.02 -5.23 1.03
CA VAL A 25 15.30 -5.70 -0.33
C VAL A 25 16.33 -4.86 -1.10
N ASN A 26 16.82 -3.77 -0.52
CA ASN A 26 17.79 -2.88 -1.16
C ASN A 26 17.41 -2.54 -2.62
N ALA A 27 16.20 -2.05 -2.82
CA ALA A 27 15.66 -1.76 -4.14
C ALA A 27 16.54 -0.80 -4.95
N ALA A 28 17.20 0.15 -4.30
CA ALA A 28 18.10 1.09 -4.94
C ALA A 28 19.21 0.37 -5.74
N LYS A 29 19.84 -0.64 -5.15
CA LYS A 29 20.87 -1.43 -5.83
C LYS A 29 20.33 -2.21 -7.03
N THR A 30 19.12 -2.73 -6.91
CA THR A 30 18.47 -3.50 -7.98
C THR A 30 18.15 -2.62 -9.19
N TYR A 31 17.68 -1.39 -8.95
CA TYR A 31 17.23 -0.49 -10.00
C TYR A 31 18.27 0.51 -10.50
N GLU A 32 19.42 0.60 -9.84
CA GLU A 32 20.52 1.50 -10.24
C GLU A 32 20.89 1.37 -11.73
N PRO A 33 21.00 0.16 -12.33
CA PRO A 33 21.36 0.01 -13.75
C PRO A 33 20.23 0.43 -14.71
N HIS A 34 19.00 0.64 -14.22
CA HIS A 34 17.83 0.83 -15.07
C HIS A 34 17.44 2.29 -15.30
N ASN A 35 18.23 3.24 -14.79
CA ASN A 35 18.01 4.68 -14.98
C ASN A 35 16.58 5.15 -14.62
N ILE A 36 16.01 4.58 -13.57
CA ILE A 36 14.70 4.96 -13.03
C ILE A 36 14.84 5.66 -11.69
N THR A 37 14.03 6.66 -11.44
CA THR A 37 13.96 7.33 -10.13
C THR A 37 13.11 6.51 -9.17
N LEU A 38 13.61 6.25 -7.96
CA LEU A 38 12.84 5.57 -6.92
C LEU A 38 12.27 6.60 -5.95
N ALA A 39 10.96 6.59 -5.79
CA ALA A 39 10.26 7.39 -4.78
C ALA A 39 9.81 6.45 -3.65
N MET A 40 10.47 6.52 -2.52
CA MET A 40 10.26 5.64 -1.37
C MET A 40 9.82 6.47 -0.16
N PRO A 41 8.52 6.79 -0.04
CA PRO A 41 8.02 7.58 1.07
C PRO A 41 8.19 6.84 2.39
N VAL A 42 8.39 7.58 3.47
CA VAL A 42 8.44 7.07 4.84
C VAL A 42 7.22 7.53 5.62
N GLY A 43 6.85 6.81 6.67
CA GLY A 43 5.65 7.09 7.45
C GLY A 43 4.38 6.47 6.88
N GLY A 44 3.25 6.86 7.42
CA GLY A 44 1.95 6.38 6.95
C GLY A 44 1.56 4.99 7.45
N ALA A 45 2.00 4.60 8.65
CA ALA A 45 1.56 3.35 9.27
C ALA A 45 0.04 3.27 9.28
N ALA A 46 -0.51 2.12 8.90
CA ALA A 46 -1.95 1.85 8.79
C ALA A 46 -2.74 2.82 7.92
N SER A 47 -2.08 3.65 7.11
CA SER A 47 -2.73 4.70 6.31
C SER A 47 -3.50 4.18 5.10
N PHE A 48 -3.17 2.99 4.60
CA PHE A 48 -3.62 2.49 3.29
C PHE A 48 -3.37 3.48 2.16
N TYR A 49 -2.46 4.44 2.41
CA TYR A 49 -2.11 5.53 1.50
C TYR A 49 -3.33 6.30 0.96
N ALA A 50 -4.32 6.48 1.85
CA ALA A 50 -5.59 7.12 1.56
C ALA A 50 -5.69 8.50 2.21
N ASP A 51 -6.66 9.27 1.75
CA ASP A 51 -7.09 10.51 2.40
C ASP A 51 -8.16 10.18 3.44
N TRP A 52 -7.81 10.26 4.71
CA TRP A 52 -8.71 9.96 5.81
C TRP A 52 -9.67 11.10 6.09
N GLN A 53 -10.87 10.76 6.56
CA GLN A 53 -11.92 11.73 6.87
C GLN A 53 -11.73 12.42 8.23
N GLY A 54 -11.02 11.78 9.16
CA GLY A 54 -10.80 12.27 10.51
C GLY A 54 -9.44 11.83 11.07
N PRO A 55 -9.15 12.19 12.33
CA PRO A 55 -7.91 11.81 13.00
C PRO A 55 -7.70 10.29 12.98
N ALA A 56 -6.50 9.86 12.61
CA ALA A 56 -6.20 8.46 12.36
C ALA A 56 -6.10 7.62 13.64
N THR A 57 -5.79 8.23 14.78
CA THR A 57 -5.67 7.57 16.06
C THR A 57 -6.71 8.05 17.06
N TYR A 58 -6.85 7.31 18.17
CA TYR A 58 -7.71 7.71 19.29
C TYR A 58 -7.06 8.74 20.21
N ASP A 59 -5.78 9.08 20.00
CA ASP A 59 -5.07 10.15 20.71
C ASP A 59 -5.46 11.52 20.11
N LEU A 60 -6.41 12.18 20.73
CA LEU A 60 -6.88 13.48 20.28
C LEU A 60 -5.99 14.64 20.74
N GLU A 61 -5.06 14.40 21.65
CA GLU A 61 -4.07 15.40 22.07
C GLU A 61 -2.96 15.55 21.01
N ASN A 62 -2.64 14.46 20.33
CA ASN A 62 -1.66 14.43 19.25
C ASN A 62 -2.30 13.88 17.97
N PRO A 63 -3.17 14.62 17.31
CA PRO A 63 -3.93 14.14 16.17
C PRO A 63 -3.02 13.84 14.97
N VAL A 64 -3.22 12.68 14.35
CA VAL A 64 -2.56 12.29 13.11
C VAL A 64 -3.57 12.41 11.97
N ASN A 65 -3.31 13.29 11.02
CA ASN A 65 -4.19 13.55 9.88
C ASN A 65 -3.55 13.01 8.60
N TYR A 66 -4.08 11.91 8.09
CA TYR A 66 -3.57 11.28 6.88
C TYR A 66 -4.25 11.83 5.62
N LYS A 67 -3.44 12.36 4.69
CA LYS A 67 -3.82 12.80 3.35
C LYS A 67 -2.86 12.21 2.31
N TRP A 68 -2.66 10.90 2.39
CA TRP A 68 -1.64 10.21 1.60
C TRP A 68 -1.95 10.15 0.11
N GLU A 69 -3.20 10.01 -0.28
CA GLU A 69 -3.56 10.05 -1.71
C GLU A 69 -3.22 11.41 -2.29
N THR A 70 -3.59 12.50 -1.64
CA THR A 70 -3.24 13.87 -2.07
C THR A 70 -1.73 14.06 -2.16
N PHE A 71 -0.99 13.57 -1.16
CA PHE A 71 0.47 13.64 -1.17
C PHE A 71 1.07 12.92 -2.38
N LEU A 72 0.70 11.67 -2.60
CA LEU A 72 1.29 10.81 -3.65
C LEU A 72 0.86 11.18 -5.07
N THR A 73 -0.28 11.84 -5.23
CA THR A 73 -0.85 12.11 -6.55
C THR A 73 -0.87 13.58 -6.95
N SER A 74 -0.60 14.48 -6.01
CA SER A 74 -0.56 15.92 -6.25
C SER A 74 0.74 16.56 -5.78
N GLU A 75 1.08 16.44 -4.50
CA GLU A 75 2.22 17.15 -3.92
C GLU A 75 3.57 16.55 -4.36
N LEU A 76 3.75 15.25 -4.17
CA LEU A 76 5.00 14.55 -4.50
C LEU A 76 5.32 14.59 -6.00
N PRO A 77 4.39 14.36 -6.93
CA PRO A 77 4.69 14.48 -8.35
C PRO A 77 5.21 15.86 -8.75
N GLY A 78 4.62 16.93 -8.19
CA GLY A 78 5.09 18.29 -8.43
C GLY A 78 6.49 18.55 -7.89
N TYR A 79 6.81 18.01 -6.73
CA TYR A 79 8.14 18.09 -6.15
C TYR A 79 9.18 17.33 -7.00
N LEU A 80 8.87 16.12 -7.42
CA LEU A 80 9.75 15.30 -8.25
C LEU A 80 10.00 15.92 -9.63
N GLU A 81 8.98 16.53 -10.22
CA GLU A 81 9.12 17.23 -11.49
C GLU A 81 10.09 18.42 -11.38
N ARG A 82 9.87 19.28 -10.39
CA ARG A 82 10.69 20.50 -10.22
C ARG A 82 12.14 20.22 -9.81
N ASN A 83 12.37 19.21 -9.00
CA ASN A 83 13.68 18.97 -8.40
C ASN A 83 14.49 17.86 -9.08
N PHE A 84 13.82 16.94 -9.77
CA PHE A 84 14.46 15.76 -10.37
C PHE A 84 14.10 15.52 -11.83
N GLY A 85 13.27 16.37 -12.43
CA GLY A 85 12.84 16.21 -13.82
C GLY A 85 11.99 14.98 -14.10
N VAL A 86 11.31 14.45 -13.08
CA VAL A 86 10.44 13.29 -13.23
C VAL A 86 9.10 13.74 -13.82
N ALA A 87 8.67 13.07 -14.88
CA ALA A 87 7.35 13.34 -15.47
C ALA A 87 6.23 13.02 -14.49
N ARG A 88 5.16 13.81 -14.50
CA ARG A 88 4.00 13.57 -13.63
C ARG A 88 3.24 12.30 -13.99
N ASN A 89 3.23 11.93 -15.26
CA ASN A 89 2.49 10.80 -15.82
C ASN A 89 3.43 9.67 -16.27
N ASN A 90 2.86 8.53 -16.58
CA ASN A 90 3.55 7.34 -17.08
C ASN A 90 4.60 6.77 -16.10
N ASN A 91 4.32 6.84 -14.82
CA ASN A 91 5.13 6.24 -13.78
C ASN A 91 4.64 4.83 -13.41
N SER A 92 5.40 4.17 -12.56
CA SER A 92 5.06 2.87 -11.98
C SER A 92 4.85 3.00 -10.48
N ILE A 93 4.01 2.13 -9.93
CA ILE A 93 3.77 2.04 -8.49
C ILE A 93 3.83 0.58 -8.06
N ALA A 94 4.53 0.33 -6.98
CA ALA A 94 4.61 -1.00 -6.38
C ALA A 94 4.37 -0.90 -4.88
N GLY A 95 3.85 -1.95 -4.30
CA GLY A 95 3.64 -2.01 -2.87
C GLY A 95 3.67 -3.42 -2.33
N LEU A 96 3.95 -3.53 -1.05
CA LEU A 96 3.88 -4.78 -0.30
C LEU A 96 2.81 -4.67 0.78
N SER A 97 2.10 -5.76 1.06
CA SER A 97 1.07 -5.85 2.10
C SER A 97 0.01 -4.73 1.98
N MET A 98 -0.12 -3.85 2.96
CA MET A 98 -0.99 -2.66 2.90
C MET A 98 -0.73 -1.83 1.63
N GLY A 99 0.52 -1.58 1.29
CA GLY A 99 0.93 -0.82 0.11
C GLY A 99 0.59 -1.51 -1.21
N ALA A 100 0.46 -2.83 -1.23
CA ALA A 100 0.12 -3.60 -2.42
C ALA A 100 -1.30 -3.30 -2.93
N GLY A 101 -2.29 -3.36 -2.06
CA GLY A 101 -3.66 -2.96 -2.39
C GLY A 101 -3.76 -1.47 -2.71
N ALA A 102 -3.03 -0.64 -1.99
CA ALA A 102 -2.95 0.79 -2.25
C ALA A 102 -2.37 1.11 -3.64
N ALA A 103 -1.35 0.38 -4.09
CA ALA A 103 -0.77 0.53 -5.43
C ALA A 103 -1.82 0.31 -6.52
N LEU A 104 -2.62 -0.75 -6.39
CA LEU A 104 -3.71 -1.03 -7.33
C LEU A 104 -4.81 0.03 -7.29
N THR A 105 -5.21 0.44 -6.09
CA THR A 105 -6.23 1.49 -5.90
C THR A 105 -5.79 2.81 -6.51
N LEU A 106 -4.56 3.26 -6.24
CA LEU A 106 -4.03 4.51 -6.77
C LEU A 106 -3.86 4.46 -8.29
N ALA A 107 -3.38 3.35 -8.85
CA ALA A 107 -3.28 3.18 -10.30
C ALA A 107 -4.65 3.22 -10.98
N ALA A 108 -5.67 2.61 -10.37
CA ALA A 108 -7.03 2.62 -10.89
C ALA A 108 -7.67 4.03 -10.87
N LYS A 109 -7.44 4.79 -9.79
CA LYS A 109 -7.98 6.14 -9.62
C LYS A 109 -7.17 7.21 -10.37
N HIS A 110 -5.89 6.96 -10.65
CA HIS A 110 -4.95 7.87 -11.30
C HIS A 110 -4.22 7.20 -12.47
N PRO A 111 -4.98 6.77 -13.52
CA PRO A 111 -4.42 5.93 -14.59
C PRO A 111 -3.44 6.67 -15.50
N ASN A 112 -3.44 8.00 -15.51
CA ASN A 112 -2.45 8.78 -16.26
C ASN A 112 -1.12 8.86 -15.51
N GLN A 113 -1.15 8.95 -14.20
CA GLN A 113 0.06 8.99 -13.38
C GLN A 113 0.74 7.63 -13.33
N PHE A 114 -0.02 6.54 -13.19
CA PHE A 114 0.50 5.19 -13.04
C PHE A 114 0.04 4.29 -14.18
N ARG A 115 0.96 3.88 -15.04
CA ARG A 115 0.73 2.97 -16.16
C ARG A 115 1.08 1.53 -15.82
N GLN A 116 1.76 1.31 -14.72
CA GLN A 116 2.14 -0.01 -14.23
C GLN A 116 1.94 -0.07 -12.72
N ALA A 117 1.36 -1.16 -12.24
CA ALA A 117 1.19 -1.42 -10.82
C ALA A 117 1.65 -2.83 -10.46
N LEU A 118 2.42 -2.95 -9.39
CA LEU A 118 2.97 -4.19 -8.88
C LEU A 118 2.49 -4.40 -7.45
N SER A 119 1.83 -5.51 -7.19
CA SER A 119 1.23 -5.86 -5.91
C SER A 119 1.86 -7.12 -5.35
N TYR A 120 2.49 -7.00 -4.18
CA TYR A 120 3.16 -8.10 -3.49
C TYR A 120 2.46 -8.36 -2.15
N SER A 121 1.87 -9.55 -2.01
CA SER A 121 1.25 -10.02 -0.76
C SER A 121 0.18 -9.06 -0.21
N GLY A 122 -0.66 -8.52 -1.07
CA GLY A 122 -1.69 -7.55 -0.73
C GLY A 122 -3.02 -8.19 -0.33
N PHE A 123 -3.83 -7.42 0.41
CA PHE A 123 -5.24 -7.67 0.58
C PHE A 123 -5.99 -6.93 -0.54
N LEU A 124 -6.48 -7.67 -1.54
CA LEU A 124 -6.95 -7.07 -2.78
C LEU A 124 -8.46 -6.80 -2.79
N THR A 125 -9.10 -6.97 -1.67
CA THR A 125 -10.46 -6.51 -1.41
C THR A 125 -10.62 -6.16 0.06
N THR A 126 -11.32 -5.08 0.35
CA THR A 126 -11.52 -4.55 1.70
C THR A 126 -13.00 -4.51 2.10
N THR A 127 -13.91 -4.79 1.17
CA THR A 127 -15.36 -4.70 1.37
C THR A 127 -16.07 -6.04 1.50
N VAL A 128 -15.38 -7.16 1.23
CA VAL A 128 -15.95 -8.49 1.45
C VAL A 128 -16.23 -8.76 2.93
N PRO A 129 -17.21 -9.60 3.27
CA PRO A 129 -17.52 -9.93 4.66
C PRO A 129 -16.29 -10.39 5.43
N GLY A 130 -16.10 -9.84 6.63
CA GLY A 130 -14.96 -10.13 7.51
C GLY A 130 -13.70 -9.31 7.25
N ALA A 131 -13.53 -8.73 6.08
CA ALA A 131 -12.32 -7.94 5.75
C ALA A 131 -12.16 -6.74 6.69
N GLN A 132 -13.22 -5.99 6.96
CA GLN A 132 -13.14 -4.82 7.85
C GLN A 132 -12.81 -5.23 9.29
N THR A 133 -13.33 -6.33 9.77
CA THR A 133 -13.02 -6.82 11.12
C THR A 133 -11.53 -7.17 11.24
N MET A 134 -10.98 -7.88 10.26
CA MET A 134 -9.57 -8.22 10.21
C MET A 134 -8.68 -6.97 10.12
N MET A 135 -9.04 -6.02 9.27
CA MET A 135 -8.34 -4.74 9.14
C MET A 135 -8.38 -3.96 10.46
N ARG A 136 -9.52 -3.92 11.14
CA ARG A 136 -9.67 -3.24 12.44
C ARG A 136 -8.68 -3.77 13.47
N PHE A 137 -8.59 -5.08 13.63
CA PHE A 137 -7.65 -5.68 14.57
C PHE A 137 -6.21 -5.38 14.18
N ALA A 138 -5.87 -5.53 12.92
CA ALA A 138 -4.52 -5.24 12.44
C ALA A 138 -4.12 -3.77 12.65
N MET A 139 -5.02 -2.84 12.41
CA MET A 139 -4.79 -1.40 12.56
C MET A 139 -4.69 -0.99 14.05
N LEU A 140 -5.47 -1.60 14.93
CA LEU A 140 -5.36 -1.39 16.37
C LEU A 140 -4.01 -1.90 16.89
N ASP A 141 -3.60 -3.09 16.46
CA ASP A 141 -2.31 -3.69 16.83
C ASP A 141 -1.11 -2.90 16.29
N ALA A 142 -1.24 -2.30 15.13
CA ALA A 142 -0.18 -1.49 14.51
C ALA A 142 0.09 -0.16 15.22
N GLY A 143 -0.82 0.34 16.06
CA GLY A 143 -0.60 1.60 16.78
C GLY A 143 -1.88 2.32 17.20
N GLY A 144 -2.97 1.60 17.42
CA GLY A 144 -4.23 2.21 17.88
C GLY A 144 -4.92 3.06 16.81
N PHE A 145 -4.83 2.66 15.56
CA PHE A 145 -5.47 3.37 14.46
C PHE A 145 -6.97 3.08 14.35
N ASN A 146 -7.74 4.12 14.06
CA ASN A 146 -9.19 4.07 13.98
C ASN A 146 -9.67 3.88 12.53
N ILE A 147 -10.02 2.67 12.15
CA ILE A 147 -10.49 2.36 10.80
C ILE A 147 -11.73 3.18 10.39
N ASN A 148 -12.60 3.55 11.34
CA ASN A 148 -13.79 4.35 11.04
C ASN A 148 -13.44 5.78 10.60
N ALA A 149 -12.28 6.29 10.98
CA ALA A 149 -11.80 7.61 10.55
C ALA A 149 -11.26 7.59 9.12
N MET A 150 -10.90 6.42 8.58
CA MET A 150 -10.36 6.31 7.22
C MET A 150 -11.44 6.58 6.18
N TYR A 151 -12.51 5.79 6.16
CA TYR A 151 -13.58 5.89 5.14
C TYR A 151 -14.97 6.10 5.74
N GLY A 152 -15.09 6.38 7.03
CA GLY A 152 -16.37 6.52 7.71
C GLY A 152 -17.01 5.17 8.07
N SER A 153 -18.33 5.16 8.15
CA SER A 153 -19.09 3.96 8.54
C SER A 153 -18.99 2.83 7.53
N LEU A 154 -19.44 1.63 7.94
CA LEU A 154 -19.46 0.41 7.14
C LEU A 154 -20.12 0.61 5.75
N PHE A 155 -21.12 1.46 5.66
CA PHE A 155 -21.89 1.71 4.42
C PHE A 155 -21.43 2.95 3.67
N ASN A 156 -20.36 3.63 4.10
CA ASN A 156 -19.88 4.82 3.41
C ASN A 156 -19.38 4.46 1.99
N PRO A 157 -19.84 5.18 0.96
CA PRO A 157 -19.41 4.93 -0.43
C PRO A 157 -17.89 4.97 -0.65
N LYS A 158 -17.15 5.73 0.16
CA LYS A 158 -15.68 5.79 0.07
C LYS A 158 -15.00 4.45 0.31
N ARG A 159 -15.58 3.56 1.11
CA ARG A 159 -15.04 2.21 1.27
C ARG A 159 -15.02 1.46 -0.06
N PHE A 160 -16.11 1.55 -0.81
CA PHE A 160 -16.26 0.87 -2.09
C PHE A 160 -15.45 1.54 -3.19
N GLN A 161 -15.30 2.86 -3.14
CA GLN A 161 -14.48 3.64 -4.08
C GLN A 161 -12.98 3.39 -3.91
N ASN A 162 -12.56 2.77 -2.82
CA ASN A 162 -11.17 2.45 -2.49
C ASN A 162 -10.93 0.94 -2.33
N ASP A 163 -11.82 0.10 -2.84
CA ASP A 163 -11.61 -1.34 -2.86
C ASP A 163 -10.97 -1.77 -4.18
N PRO A 164 -9.75 -2.33 -4.17
CA PRO A 164 -9.08 -2.78 -5.39
C PRO A 164 -9.92 -3.73 -6.24
N LEU A 165 -10.69 -4.63 -5.63
CA LEU A 165 -11.56 -5.57 -6.35
C LEU A 165 -12.60 -4.84 -7.19
N LEU A 166 -13.24 -3.82 -6.62
CA LEU A 166 -14.29 -3.06 -7.30
C LEU A 166 -13.73 -2.10 -8.35
N LEU A 167 -12.43 -1.83 -8.29
CA LEU A 167 -11.74 -0.93 -9.22
C LEU A 167 -11.11 -1.64 -10.43
N ILE A 168 -11.21 -2.96 -10.53
CA ILE A 168 -10.66 -3.76 -11.64
C ILE A 168 -10.99 -3.16 -13.02
N PRO A 169 -12.25 -2.75 -13.32
CA PRO A 169 -12.58 -2.20 -14.62
C PRO A 169 -11.77 -0.94 -15.00
N LYS A 170 -11.29 -0.19 -14.00
CA LYS A 170 -10.47 1.00 -14.22
C LYS A 170 -9.00 0.70 -14.51
N LEU A 171 -8.56 -0.54 -14.31
CA LEU A 171 -7.20 -1.01 -14.55
C LEU A 171 -6.99 -1.60 -15.95
N ARG A 172 -7.96 -1.47 -16.84
CA ARG A 172 -7.96 -2.10 -18.16
C ARG A 172 -6.74 -1.76 -19.02
N ASN A 173 -6.21 -0.55 -18.89
CA ASN A 173 -5.05 -0.06 -19.65
C ASN A 173 -3.78 0.05 -18.78
N THR A 174 -3.75 -0.62 -17.64
CA THR A 174 -2.63 -0.63 -16.70
C THR A 174 -1.91 -1.97 -16.80
N ASN A 175 -0.58 -1.95 -16.89
CA ASN A 175 0.21 -3.16 -16.80
C ASN A 175 0.27 -3.62 -15.34
N LEU A 176 -0.13 -4.85 -15.07
CA LEU A 176 -0.25 -5.37 -13.72
C LEU A 176 0.70 -6.54 -13.48
N TYR A 177 1.33 -6.54 -12.31
CA TYR A 177 1.99 -7.71 -11.74
C TYR A 177 1.44 -7.94 -10.34
N ILE A 178 0.93 -9.14 -10.07
CA ILE A 178 0.32 -9.48 -8.80
C ILE A 178 0.87 -10.81 -8.31
N SER A 179 1.34 -10.82 -7.08
CA SER A 179 1.82 -12.03 -6.43
C SER A 179 1.37 -12.12 -4.98
N ALA A 180 1.16 -13.34 -4.53
CA ALA A 180 0.91 -13.67 -3.13
C ALA A 180 1.50 -15.04 -2.82
N ALA A 181 2.07 -15.21 -1.64
CA ALA A 181 2.52 -16.51 -1.15
C ALA A 181 1.33 -17.37 -0.72
N SER A 182 1.58 -18.64 -0.46
CA SER A 182 0.54 -19.60 -0.06
C SER A 182 0.03 -19.39 1.37
N GLY A 183 0.80 -18.71 2.22
CA GLY A 183 0.59 -18.65 3.66
C GLY A 183 1.06 -19.91 4.41
N VAL A 184 1.71 -20.82 3.72
CA VAL A 184 2.31 -22.01 4.35
C VAL A 184 3.74 -21.67 4.76
N PRO A 185 4.10 -21.82 6.06
CA PRO A 185 5.45 -21.54 6.52
C PRO A 185 6.50 -22.35 5.76
N GLY A 186 7.55 -21.67 5.30
CA GLY A 186 8.69 -22.29 4.61
C GLY A 186 9.87 -22.51 5.54
N ALA A 187 10.92 -23.12 5.01
CA ALA A 187 12.13 -23.39 5.79
C ALA A 187 12.81 -22.13 6.33
N GLY A 188 12.68 -20.99 5.64
CA GLY A 188 13.20 -19.70 6.08
C GLY A 188 12.49 -19.11 7.29
N ASP A 189 11.25 -19.53 7.53
CA ASP A 189 10.43 -18.99 8.63
C ASP A 189 10.82 -19.56 10.01
N SER A 190 11.65 -20.58 10.04
CA SER A 190 12.14 -21.20 11.29
C SER A 190 12.94 -20.25 12.20
N HIS A 191 13.37 -19.10 11.69
CA HIS A 191 14.07 -18.06 12.45
C HIS A 191 13.14 -17.15 13.25
N TYR A 192 11.83 -17.19 12.99
CA TYR A 192 10.85 -16.40 13.71
C TYR A 192 10.26 -17.15 14.90
N LEU A 193 9.79 -16.40 15.91
CA LEU A 193 9.04 -17.00 17.00
C LEU A 193 7.75 -17.66 16.49
N PRO A 194 7.28 -18.77 17.11
CA PRO A 194 6.09 -19.49 16.61
C PRO A 194 4.84 -18.62 16.46
N GLU A 195 4.60 -17.70 17.38
CA GLU A 195 3.49 -16.74 17.30
C GLU A 195 3.63 -15.79 16.12
N HIS A 196 4.83 -15.34 15.80
CA HIS A 196 5.08 -14.49 14.64
C HIS A 196 4.93 -15.26 13.33
N GLN A 197 5.36 -16.53 13.30
CA GLN A 197 5.16 -17.41 12.16
C GLN A 197 3.66 -17.63 11.88
N ALA A 198 2.87 -17.89 12.94
CA ALA A 198 1.44 -18.10 12.82
C ALA A 198 0.71 -16.84 12.32
N ALA A 199 1.06 -15.66 12.87
CA ALA A 199 0.47 -14.39 12.44
C ALA A 199 0.85 -14.05 11.00
N GLY A 200 2.11 -14.20 10.62
CA GLY A 200 2.59 -13.97 9.26
C GLY A 200 1.95 -14.92 8.25
N ALA A 201 1.87 -16.22 8.58
CA ALA A 201 1.21 -17.22 7.75
C ALA A 201 -0.27 -16.93 7.57
N ALA A 202 -0.98 -16.51 8.60
CA ALA A 202 -2.40 -16.15 8.52
C ALA A 202 -2.64 -14.92 7.62
N LEU A 203 -1.79 -13.91 7.72
CA LEU A 203 -1.85 -12.73 6.86
C LEU A 203 -1.58 -13.08 5.39
N GLU A 204 -0.56 -13.89 5.10
CA GLU A 204 -0.27 -14.35 3.74
C GLU A 204 -1.37 -15.24 3.18
N PHE A 205 -1.95 -16.10 3.98
CA PHE A 205 -3.11 -16.90 3.56
C PHE A 205 -4.29 -16.02 3.18
N GLY A 206 -4.59 -14.99 3.97
CA GLY A 206 -5.60 -13.98 3.66
C GLY A 206 -5.29 -13.23 2.35
N SER A 207 -4.04 -12.85 2.14
CA SER A 207 -3.57 -12.26 0.88
C SER A 207 -3.80 -13.21 -0.30
N ASN A 208 -3.44 -14.48 -0.16
CA ASN A 208 -3.63 -15.50 -1.20
C ASN A 208 -5.12 -15.65 -1.57
N ILE A 209 -6.00 -15.73 -0.57
CA ILE A 209 -7.45 -15.83 -0.81
C ILE A 209 -7.96 -14.60 -1.57
N THR A 210 -7.66 -13.40 -1.10
CA THR A 210 -8.14 -12.16 -1.75
C THR A 210 -7.57 -12.01 -3.16
N THR A 211 -6.34 -12.43 -3.39
CA THR A 211 -5.72 -12.43 -4.73
C THR A 211 -6.43 -13.38 -5.68
N ARG A 212 -6.86 -14.56 -5.20
CA ARG A 212 -7.61 -15.51 -6.03
C ARG A 212 -9.02 -15.03 -6.38
N VAL A 213 -9.64 -14.26 -5.49
CA VAL A 213 -10.93 -13.62 -5.76
C VAL A 213 -10.79 -12.51 -6.78
N TRP A 214 -9.70 -11.78 -6.71
CA TRP A 214 -9.37 -10.65 -7.59
C TRP A 214 -9.06 -11.10 -9.03
#